data_51510cff31accc9955619838d563612a
#
_entry.id   51510cff31accc9955619838d563612a
#
_cell.length_a   1.000
_cell.length_b   1.000
_cell.length_c   1.000
_cell.angle_alpha   90.00
_cell.angle_beta   90.00
_cell.angle_gamma   90.00
#
_symmetry.space_group_name_H-M   'P 1'
#
loop_
_entity.id
_entity.type
_entity.pdbx_description
1 polymer ?
#
loop_
_entity_poly.entity_id
_entity_poly.type
_entity_poly.pdbx_seq_one_letter_code
_entity_poly.pdbx_strand_id
1 'polypeptide(L)'
;MTEPLPVLSDDEVRQLITREVPAEDYRGKRVLVIVPDATRTAPLPLLFHTLYGHLQPAAAKIDVLVALGTHPPMPEEALCRLLGISAEDRSGRLAGVGLFNHAWDDPSRLLSLGRLTRQDTEQISGGLMSEEVNVQINSMIEDYDVLLVLGPVFPHEVVGFSGGNKYFFPGIAGPELLNFFHWLGALITNVGIIGVKDTPVRQVVNRAAQMIPCERRCLAFVVDPLARLYGAFYGTPEAAWDQAADLSGQVHIRREPRAYRQVLSCAPPMYDELWVAGKCMYKLEPVVAD
;
A
#
# COMPACT_ATOMS: atom_id res chain seq x y z
N MET A 1 11.96 -25.53 15.83
CA MET A 1 12.42 -24.57 14.77
C MET A 1 11.46 -24.74 13.63
N THR A 2 10.69 -23.72 13.29
CA THR A 2 9.85 -23.73 12.09
C THR A 2 10.77 -23.72 10.86
N GLU A 3 10.46 -24.53 9.86
CA GLU A 3 11.19 -24.49 8.60
C GLU A 3 11.17 -23.08 8.01
N PRO A 4 12.26 -22.62 7.39
CA PRO A 4 12.29 -21.33 6.75
C PRO A 4 11.24 -21.29 5.62
N LEU A 5 10.47 -20.21 5.57
CA LEU A 5 9.50 -20.00 4.49
C LEU A 5 10.22 -19.94 3.13
N PRO A 6 9.68 -20.56 2.08
CA PRO A 6 10.30 -20.55 0.76
C PRO A 6 10.31 -19.13 0.17
N VAL A 7 11.40 -18.79 -0.48
CA VAL A 7 11.55 -17.56 -1.28
C VAL A 7 11.28 -17.92 -2.73
N LEU A 8 10.43 -17.17 -3.41
CA LEU A 8 10.11 -17.36 -4.81
C LEU A 8 11.24 -16.84 -5.71
N SER A 9 11.62 -17.63 -6.69
CA SER A 9 12.48 -17.19 -7.80
C SER A 9 11.72 -16.24 -8.74
N ASP A 10 12.45 -15.48 -9.55
CA ASP A 10 11.87 -14.58 -10.54
C ASP A 10 10.91 -15.30 -11.50
N ASP A 11 11.24 -16.52 -11.89
CA ASP A 11 10.38 -17.31 -12.79
C ASP A 11 9.10 -17.79 -12.10
N GLU A 12 9.18 -18.20 -10.85
CA GLU A 12 7.98 -18.53 -10.05
C GLU A 12 7.09 -17.31 -9.86
N VAL A 13 7.67 -16.11 -9.67
CA VAL A 13 6.91 -14.85 -9.60
C VAL A 13 6.19 -14.57 -10.91
N ARG A 14 6.87 -14.71 -12.06
CA ARG A 14 6.25 -14.53 -13.39
C ARG A 14 5.11 -15.51 -13.62
N GLN A 15 5.33 -16.79 -13.29
CA GLN A 15 4.30 -17.84 -13.42
C GLN A 15 3.11 -17.55 -12.50
N LEU A 16 3.36 -17.14 -11.26
CA LEU A 16 2.32 -16.79 -10.30
C LEU A 16 1.44 -15.65 -10.84
N ILE A 17 2.02 -14.54 -11.29
CA ILE A 17 1.26 -13.41 -11.83
C ILE A 17 0.44 -13.85 -13.05
N THR A 18 1.02 -14.60 -13.97
CA THR A 18 0.33 -15.06 -15.18
C THR A 18 -0.84 -16.01 -14.87
N ARG A 19 -0.71 -16.82 -13.83
CA ARG A 19 -1.74 -17.77 -13.39
C ARG A 19 -2.86 -17.10 -12.60
N GLU A 20 -2.51 -16.22 -11.66
CA GLU A 20 -3.46 -15.67 -10.69
C GLU A 20 -4.19 -14.42 -11.21
N VAL A 21 -3.57 -13.65 -12.12
CA VAL A 21 -4.17 -12.41 -12.66
C VAL A 21 -4.86 -12.73 -13.98
N PRO A 22 -6.20 -12.75 -14.04
CA PRO A 22 -6.93 -13.08 -15.27
C PRO A 22 -6.89 -11.90 -16.25
N ALA A 23 -6.03 -11.95 -17.26
CA ALA A 23 -5.86 -10.86 -18.24
C ALA A 23 -7.19 -10.50 -18.96
N GLU A 24 -8.09 -11.48 -19.13
CA GLU A 24 -9.40 -11.29 -19.75
C GLU A 24 -10.29 -10.30 -19.00
N ASP A 25 -10.18 -10.24 -17.66
CA ASP A 25 -10.93 -9.28 -16.83
C ASP A 25 -10.56 -7.82 -17.12
N TYR A 26 -9.44 -7.61 -17.80
CA TYR A 26 -8.91 -6.28 -18.17
C TYR A 26 -9.15 -5.94 -19.65
N ARG A 27 -9.82 -6.80 -20.40
CA ARG A 27 -10.04 -6.60 -21.85
C ARG A 27 -10.78 -5.30 -22.13
N GLY A 28 -10.13 -4.43 -22.91
CA GLY A 28 -10.68 -3.13 -23.30
C GLY A 28 -10.80 -2.10 -22.19
N LYS A 29 -10.31 -2.40 -20.97
CA LYS A 29 -10.38 -1.50 -19.82
C LYS A 29 -9.16 -0.58 -19.73
N ARG A 30 -9.37 0.61 -19.17
CA ARG A 30 -8.33 1.54 -18.75
C ARG A 30 -7.96 1.18 -17.31
N VAL A 31 -6.69 0.88 -17.07
CA VAL A 31 -6.17 0.38 -15.79
C VAL A 31 -5.22 1.41 -15.18
N LEU A 32 -5.47 1.83 -13.95
CA LEU A 32 -4.55 2.62 -13.15
C LEU A 32 -3.85 1.70 -12.14
N VAL A 33 -2.56 1.45 -12.36
CA VAL A 33 -1.74 0.68 -11.42
C VAL A 33 -1.24 1.60 -10.33
N ILE A 34 -1.61 1.31 -9.07
CA ILE A 34 -1.23 2.12 -7.91
C ILE A 34 -0.09 1.42 -7.18
N VAL A 35 1.06 2.09 -7.11
CA VAL A 35 2.31 1.53 -6.58
C VAL A 35 2.82 2.31 -5.36
N PRO A 36 3.64 1.71 -4.49
CA PRO A 36 4.35 2.44 -3.44
C PRO A 36 5.41 3.38 -4.00
N ASP A 37 5.85 4.31 -3.18
CA ASP A 37 7.05 5.12 -3.42
C ASP A 37 8.35 4.37 -3.06
N ALA A 38 9.50 5.05 -3.22
CA ALA A 38 10.82 4.49 -2.97
C ALA A 38 11.13 4.21 -1.47
N THR A 39 10.27 4.62 -0.54
CA THR A 39 10.42 4.31 0.89
C THR A 39 10.03 2.87 1.25
N ARG A 40 9.51 2.11 0.29
CA ARG A 40 9.12 0.71 0.49
C ARG A 40 10.04 -0.24 -0.27
N THR A 41 10.60 -1.21 0.45
CA THR A 41 11.32 -2.32 -0.19
C THR A 41 10.35 -3.17 -1.00
N ALA A 42 10.58 -3.26 -2.31
CA ALA A 42 9.77 -4.07 -3.21
C ALA A 42 10.52 -4.36 -4.51
N PRO A 43 10.41 -5.56 -5.10
CA PRO A 43 10.95 -5.88 -6.41
C PRO A 43 10.03 -5.35 -7.52
N LEU A 44 9.69 -4.04 -7.45
CA LEU A 44 8.75 -3.39 -8.37
C LEU A 44 9.14 -3.55 -9.84
N PRO A 45 10.43 -3.48 -10.23
CA PRO A 45 10.81 -3.73 -11.63
C PRO A 45 10.30 -5.08 -12.16
N LEU A 46 10.56 -6.16 -11.43
CA LEU A 46 10.11 -7.50 -11.81
C LEU A 46 8.58 -7.58 -11.87
N LEU A 47 7.91 -7.12 -10.81
CA LEU A 47 6.45 -7.21 -10.69
C LEU A 47 5.74 -6.35 -11.73
N PHE A 48 6.17 -5.10 -11.92
CA PHE A 48 5.57 -4.18 -12.88
C PHE A 48 5.74 -4.67 -14.32
N HIS A 49 6.96 -5.03 -14.73
CA HIS A 49 7.20 -5.50 -16.09
C HIS A 49 6.46 -6.80 -16.41
N THR A 50 6.37 -7.71 -15.44
CA THR A 50 5.60 -8.95 -15.61
C THR A 50 4.11 -8.66 -15.75
N LEU A 51 3.55 -7.85 -14.84
CA LEU A 51 2.14 -7.47 -14.83
C LEU A 51 1.76 -6.69 -16.11
N TYR A 52 2.58 -5.69 -16.47
CA TYR A 52 2.38 -4.91 -17.67
C TYR A 52 2.39 -5.78 -18.93
N GLY A 53 3.41 -6.62 -19.10
CA GLY A 53 3.51 -7.52 -20.26
C GLY A 53 2.35 -8.51 -20.36
N HIS A 54 1.81 -8.93 -19.21
CA HIS A 54 0.67 -9.83 -19.15
C HIS A 54 -0.66 -9.14 -19.48
N LEU A 55 -0.87 -7.90 -19.02
CA LEU A 55 -2.14 -7.19 -19.18
C LEU A 55 -2.21 -6.35 -20.47
N GLN A 56 -1.08 -5.83 -20.96
CA GLN A 56 -1.03 -4.90 -22.10
C GLN A 56 -1.72 -5.44 -23.37
N PRO A 57 -1.67 -6.75 -23.72
CA PRO A 57 -2.37 -7.24 -24.91
C PRO A 57 -3.91 -7.19 -24.79
N ALA A 58 -4.45 -7.13 -23.59
CA ALA A 58 -5.88 -7.11 -23.33
C ALA A 58 -6.40 -5.70 -22.97
N ALA A 59 -5.66 -4.95 -22.16
CA ALA A 59 -6.08 -3.64 -21.66
C ALA A 59 -6.07 -2.56 -22.75
N ALA A 60 -7.02 -1.64 -22.70
CA ALA A 60 -7.04 -0.47 -23.59
C ALA A 60 -5.95 0.55 -23.22
N LYS A 61 -5.66 0.67 -21.92
CA LYS A 61 -4.65 1.58 -21.39
C LYS A 61 -4.15 1.09 -20.05
N ILE A 62 -2.86 1.29 -19.76
CA ILE A 62 -2.26 1.05 -18.46
C ILE A 62 -1.40 2.25 -18.10
N ASP A 63 -1.71 2.90 -16.98
CA ASP A 63 -0.91 3.98 -16.41
C ASP A 63 -0.54 3.66 -14.96
N VAL A 64 0.39 4.42 -14.40
CA VAL A 64 0.90 4.22 -13.04
C VAL A 64 0.74 5.50 -12.22
N LEU A 65 0.19 5.35 -11.01
CA LEU A 65 0.10 6.40 -9.99
C LEU A 65 0.85 5.96 -8.74
N VAL A 66 1.83 6.77 -8.31
CA VAL A 66 2.53 6.53 -7.05
C VAL A 66 1.71 7.04 -5.88
N ALA A 67 1.45 6.16 -4.91
CA ALA A 67 0.71 6.46 -3.69
C ALA A 67 1.64 7.11 -2.66
N LEU A 68 1.87 8.40 -2.80
CA LEU A 68 2.82 9.19 -1.99
C LEU A 68 2.31 9.47 -0.57
N GLY A 69 0.98 9.45 -0.35
CA GLY A 69 0.42 10.07 0.86
C GLY A 69 0.83 11.55 0.91
N THR A 70 1.63 11.92 1.90
CA THR A 70 2.18 13.30 2.05
C THR A 70 3.63 13.43 1.60
N HIS A 71 4.24 12.38 1.06
CA HIS A 71 5.63 12.45 0.60
C HIS A 71 5.78 13.36 -0.64
N PRO A 72 6.96 13.97 -0.83
CA PRO A 72 7.21 14.81 -2.00
C PRO A 72 7.07 14.06 -3.32
N PRO A 73 6.68 14.75 -4.40
CA PRO A 73 6.58 14.14 -5.73
C PRO A 73 7.95 13.70 -6.24
N MET A 74 7.97 12.56 -6.89
CA MET A 74 9.17 11.98 -7.50
C MET A 74 9.37 12.52 -8.91
N PRO A 75 10.58 12.96 -9.30
CA PRO A 75 10.87 13.31 -10.69
C PRO A 75 10.77 12.07 -11.60
N GLU A 76 10.53 12.29 -12.90
CA GLU A 76 10.31 11.19 -13.86
C GLU A 76 11.44 10.16 -13.86
N GLU A 77 12.68 10.59 -13.75
CA GLU A 77 13.83 9.68 -13.65
C GLU A 77 13.76 8.76 -12.42
N ALA A 78 13.24 9.27 -11.29
CA ALA A 78 13.07 8.47 -10.08
C ALA A 78 11.90 7.49 -10.23
N LEU A 79 10.81 7.88 -10.92
CA LEU A 79 9.70 7.00 -11.28
C LEU A 79 10.17 5.86 -12.20
N CYS A 80 10.96 6.19 -13.22
CA CYS A 80 11.56 5.20 -14.11
C CYS A 80 12.47 4.23 -13.34
N ARG A 81 13.33 4.73 -12.46
CA ARG A 81 14.18 3.86 -11.61
C ARG A 81 13.36 2.97 -10.69
N LEU A 82 12.30 3.50 -10.07
CA LEU A 82 11.40 2.75 -9.19
C LEU A 82 10.78 1.55 -9.89
N LEU A 83 10.37 1.72 -11.14
CA LEU A 83 9.72 0.70 -11.96
C LEU A 83 10.69 -0.10 -12.84
N GLY A 84 11.99 0.21 -12.82
CA GLY A 84 12.98 -0.43 -13.67
C GLY A 84 12.82 -0.13 -15.16
N ILE A 85 12.29 1.05 -15.51
CA ILE A 85 12.05 1.47 -16.89
C ILE A 85 13.34 2.09 -17.43
N SER A 86 13.92 1.45 -18.45
CA SER A 86 15.07 2.01 -19.17
C SER A 86 14.66 3.16 -20.10
N ALA A 87 15.63 3.98 -20.54
CA ALA A 87 15.37 5.03 -21.52
C ALA A 87 14.85 4.45 -22.85
N GLU A 88 15.31 3.27 -23.24
CA GLU A 88 14.82 2.54 -24.41
C GLU A 88 13.36 2.09 -24.23
N ASP A 89 13.03 1.49 -23.09
CA ASP A 89 11.64 1.11 -22.77
C ASP A 89 10.74 2.35 -22.75
N ARG A 90 11.20 3.46 -22.16
CA ARG A 90 10.43 4.70 -22.04
C ARG A 90 10.13 5.35 -23.39
N SER A 91 11.07 5.28 -24.34
CA SER A 91 10.87 5.77 -25.71
C SER A 91 10.19 4.75 -26.63
N GLY A 92 10.19 3.47 -26.27
CA GLY A 92 9.65 2.35 -27.05
C GLY A 92 8.34 1.79 -26.49
N ARG A 93 8.39 0.57 -25.96
CA ARG A 93 7.19 -0.19 -25.53
C ARG A 93 6.37 0.46 -24.41
N LEU A 94 6.97 1.32 -23.61
CA LEU A 94 6.32 2.05 -22.51
C LEU A 94 6.11 3.54 -22.80
N ALA A 95 6.29 4.00 -24.05
CA ALA A 95 6.12 5.41 -24.45
C ALA A 95 4.70 5.94 -24.16
N GLY A 96 3.68 5.09 -24.28
CA GLY A 96 2.28 5.44 -24.01
C GLY A 96 1.85 5.33 -22.56
N VAL A 97 2.72 4.85 -21.65
CA VAL A 97 2.39 4.70 -20.23
C VAL A 97 2.57 6.02 -19.50
N GLY A 98 1.49 6.54 -18.91
CA GLY A 98 1.55 7.69 -18.00
C GLY A 98 2.14 7.29 -16.65
N LEU A 99 3.10 8.10 -16.16
CA LEU A 99 3.68 7.95 -14.82
C LEU A 99 3.30 9.18 -13.99
N PHE A 100 2.54 8.99 -12.93
CA PHE A 100 1.96 10.07 -12.16
C PHE A 100 2.31 10.00 -10.68
N ASN A 101 2.37 11.16 -10.07
CA ASN A 101 2.47 11.34 -8.62
C ASN A 101 1.12 11.74 -8.05
N HIS A 102 0.79 11.24 -6.86
CA HIS A 102 -0.32 11.79 -6.10
C HIS A 102 0.03 13.18 -5.56
N ALA A 103 -0.91 14.12 -5.68
CA ALA A 103 -0.81 15.49 -5.15
C ALA A 103 -1.90 15.69 -4.07
N TRP A 104 -1.55 15.40 -2.82
CA TRP A 104 -2.48 15.42 -1.69
C TRP A 104 -2.87 16.85 -1.26
N ASP A 105 -2.04 17.81 -1.57
CA ASP A 105 -2.14 19.23 -1.21
C ASP A 105 -2.70 20.14 -2.33
N ASP A 106 -3.06 19.54 -3.48
CA ASP A 106 -3.72 20.23 -4.58
C ASP A 106 -5.22 19.88 -4.63
N PRO A 107 -6.12 20.76 -4.13
CA PRO A 107 -7.56 20.50 -4.11
C PRO A 107 -8.16 20.25 -5.50
N SER A 108 -7.54 20.77 -6.58
CA SER A 108 -8.01 20.56 -7.95
C SER A 108 -7.77 19.13 -8.46
N ARG A 109 -6.94 18.37 -7.76
CA ARG A 109 -6.62 16.97 -8.04
C ARG A 109 -7.38 15.99 -7.15
N LEU A 110 -8.29 16.48 -6.33
CA LEU A 110 -9.04 15.68 -5.37
C LEU A 110 -10.53 15.65 -5.73
N LEU A 111 -11.10 14.45 -5.71
CA LEU A 111 -12.52 14.17 -5.86
C LEU A 111 -13.10 13.81 -4.49
N SER A 112 -14.22 14.42 -4.10
CA SER A 112 -14.96 13.97 -2.91
C SER A 112 -15.88 12.81 -3.28
N LEU A 113 -15.71 11.69 -2.58
CA LEU A 113 -16.55 10.50 -2.70
C LEU A 113 -17.76 10.53 -1.76
N GLY A 114 -17.80 11.48 -0.84
CA GLY A 114 -18.81 11.59 0.21
C GLY A 114 -18.16 11.75 1.58
N ARG A 115 -18.90 11.42 2.66
CA ARG A 115 -18.44 11.63 4.04
C ARG A 115 -18.66 10.39 4.89
N LEU A 116 -17.73 10.13 5.80
CA LEU A 116 -18.01 9.32 6.98
C LEU A 116 -18.76 10.20 7.96
N THR A 117 -19.90 9.74 8.44
CA THR A 117 -20.71 10.49 9.40
C THR A 117 -20.11 10.42 10.81
N ARG A 118 -20.52 11.28 11.70
CA ARG A 118 -20.18 11.21 13.13
C ARG A 118 -20.52 9.84 13.73
N GLN A 119 -21.66 9.26 13.33
CA GLN A 119 -22.07 7.94 13.77
C GLN A 119 -21.12 6.84 13.24
N ASP A 120 -20.70 6.93 11.96
CA ASP A 120 -19.71 5.97 11.40
C ASP A 120 -18.39 6.01 12.17
N THR A 121 -17.86 7.21 12.42
CA THR A 121 -16.57 7.37 13.08
C THR A 121 -16.61 6.99 14.56
N GLU A 122 -17.70 7.31 15.26
CA GLU A 122 -17.93 6.92 16.64
C GLU A 122 -18.06 5.40 16.80
N GLN A 123 -18.85 4.76 15.93
CA GLN A 123 -19.02 3.31 15.94
C GLN A 123 -17.71 2.58 15.64
N ILE A 124 -17.00 2.97 14.58
CA ILE A 124 -15.75 2.32 14.17
C ILE A 124 -14.66 2.52 15.21
N SER A 125 -14.56 3.71 15.79
CA SER A 125 -13.53 4.02 16.79
C SER A 125 -13.84 3.50 18.19
N GLY A 126 -15.00 2.91 18.43
CA GLY A 126 -15.44 2.51 19.75
C GLY A 126 -15.66 3.70 20.71
N GLY A 127 -16.06 4.85 20.16
CA GLY A 127 -16.31 6.08 20.91
C GLY A 127 -15.09 6.97 21.12
N LEU A 128 -13.92 6.62 20.58
CA LEU A 128 -12.71 7.46 20.68
C LEU A 128 -12.80 8.75 19.88
N MET A 129 -13.53 8.73 18.76
CA MET A 129 -13.73 9.89 17.87
C MET A 129 -15.19 9.93 17.39
N SER A 130 -15.74 11.15 17.27
CA SER A 130 -17.09 11.39 16.74
C SER A 130 -17.06 12.65 15.88
N GLU A 131 -16.49 12.52 14.67
CA GLU A 131 -16.29 13.61 13.73
C GLU A 131 -16.82 13.23 12.34
N GLU A 132 -17.31 14.21 11.61
CA GLU A 132 -17.61 14.05 10.20
C GLU A 132 -16.32 14.21 9.39
N VAL A 133 -16.03 13.27 8.48
CA VAL A 133 -14.79 13.25 7.70
C VAL A 133 -15.11 13.18 6.22
N ASN A 134 -14.66 14.17 5.44
CA ASN A 134 -14.78 14.15 4.00
C ASN A 134 -13.81 13.13 3.39
N VAL A 135 -14.35 12.19 2.61
CA VAL A 135 -13.56 11.16 1.93
C VAL A 135 -13.18 11.67 0.54
N GLN A 136 -11.96 12.17 0.44
CA GLN A 136 -11.40 12.67 -0.82
C GLN A 136 -10.32 11.70 -1.34
N ILE A 137 -10.28 11.54 -2.66
CA ILE A 137 -9.31 10.70 -3.36
C ILE A 137 -8.79 11.43 -4.61
N ASN A 138 -7.66 11.01 -5.13
CA ASN A 138 -7.11 11.52 -6.40
C ASN A 138 -8.16 11.42 -7.51
N SER A 139 -8.48 12.53 -8.16
CA SER A 139 -9.54 12.63 -9.18
C SER A 139 -9.26 11.82 -10.44
N MET A 140 -8.00 11.41 -10.69
CA MET A 140 -7.65 10.55 -11.82
C MET A 140 -8.43 9.23 -11.86
N ILE A 141 -8.96 8.76 -10.71
CA ILE A 141 -9.76 7.52 -10.68
C ILE A 141 -10.96 7.55 -11.62
N GLU A 142 -11.48 8.74 -11.98
CA GLU A 142 -12.62 8.90 -12.90
C GLU A 142 -12.26 8.54 -14.34
N ASP A 143 -10.97 8.57 -14.69
CA ASP A 143 -10.48 8.26 -16.04
C ASP A 143 -10.21 6.76 -16.25
N TYR A 144 -10.42 5.92 -15.23
CA TYR A 144 -10.06 4.50 -15.27
C TYR A 144 -11.22 3.59 -14.87
N ASP A 145 -11.26 2.42 -15.49
CA ASP A 145 -12.28 1.41 -15.24
C ASP A 145 -11.87 0.49 -14.09
N VAL A 146 -10.57 0.29 -13.89
CA VAL A 146 -9.98 -0.56 -12.85
C VAL A 146 -8.83 0.15 -12.16
N LEU A 147 -8.86 0.14 -10.82
CA LEU A 147 -7.73 0.52 -9.97
C LEU A 147 -7.05 -0.76 -9.48
N LEU A 148 -5.81 -0.98 -9.92
CA LEU A 148 -5.03 -2.16 -9.56
C LEU A 148 -3.89 -1.78 -8.61
N VAL A 149 -4.04 -2.11 -7.34
CA VAL A 149 -2.97 -1.93 -6.35
C VAL A 149 -1.89 -2.99 -6.57
N LEU A 150 -0.64 -2.55 -6.68
CA LEU A 150 0.54 -3.40 -6.72
C LEU A 150 1.46 -3.00 -5.56
N GLY A 151 1.38 -3.71 -4.42
CA GLY A 151 2.10 -3.23 -3.26
C GLY A 151 2.34 -4.25 -2.15
N PRO A 152 3.44 -4.06 -1.38
CA PRO A 152 3.80 -4.93 -0.27
C PRO A 152 2.90 -4.74 0.95
N VAL A 153 2.85 -5.79 1.76
CA VAL A 153 2.17 -5.81 3.05
C VAL A 153 3.19 -6.02 4.16
N PHE A 154 3.28 -5.05 5.09
CA PHE A 154 4.16 -5.06 6.25
C PHE A 154 3.38 -4.76 7.54
N PRO A 155 3.81 -5.22 8.72
CA PRO A 155 3.33 -4.69 9.98
C PRO A 155 3.49 -3.16 10.03
N HIS A 156 2.47 -2.47 10.52
CA HIS A 156 2.39 -1.02 10.46
C HIS A 156 1.84 -0.43 11.77
N GLU A 157 2.52 0.57 12.29
CA GLU A 157 2.30 1.19 13.59
C GLU A 157 0.97 1.95 13.73
N VAL A 158 0.32 2.33 12.61
CA VAL A 158 -0.94 3.10 12.63
C VAL A 158 -2.15 2.26 12.24
N VAL A 159 -2.00 1.27 11.38
CA VAL A 159 -3.14 0.53 10.77
C VAL A 159 -3.06 -0.98 10.96
N GLY A 160 -2.07 -1.46 11.70
CA GLY A 160 -1.82 -2.88 11.93
C GLY A 160 -0.94 -3.53 10.86
N PHE A 161 -1.41 -3.54 9.62
CA PHE A 161 -0.63 -3.91 8.44
C PHE A 161 -0.82 -2.89 7.33
N SER A 162 0.24 -2.58 6.56
CA SER A 162 0.16 -1.78 5.33
C SER A 162 -0.54 -2.56 4.20
N GLY A 163 -0.60 -1.98 3.02
CA GLY A 163 -1.15 -2.67 1.83
C GLY A 163 -2.67 -2.64 1.71
N GLY A 164 -3.16 -3.26 0.63
CA GLY A 164 -4.59 -3.30 0.31
C GLY A 164 -5.18 -1.90 0.14
N ASN A 165 -6.36 -1.67 0.71
CA ASN A 165 -7.06 -0.38 0.66
C ASN A 165 -6.25 0.81 1.22
N LYS A 166 -5.15 0.55 1.95
CA LYS A 166 -4.25 1.62 2.41
C LYS A 166 -3.56 2.36 1.26
N TYR A 167 -3.48 1.76 0.08
CA TYR A 167 -2.99 2.44 -1.12
C TYR A 167 -3.97 3.50 -1.63
N PHE A 168 -5.27 3.31 -1.39
CA PHE A 168 -6.26 4.35 -1.65
C PHE A 168 -6.30 5.37 -0.51
N PHE A 169 -6.39 4.91 0.74
CA PHE A 169 -6.54 5.71 1.94
C PHE A 169 -5.52 5.31 3.03
N PRO A 170 -4.51 6.18 3.29
CA PRO A 170 -4.29 7.54 2.80
C PRO A 170 -3.40 7.67 1.55
N GLY A 171 -3.01 6.60 0.86
CA GLY A 171 -1.98 6.60 -0.19
C GLY A 171 -2.24 7.60 -1.32
N ILE A 172 -3.48 7.72 -1.77
CA ILE A 172 -3.91 8.69 -2.79
C ILE A 172 -5.12 9.53 -2.29
N ALA A 173 -5.23 9.74 -0.98
CA ALA A 173 -6.32 10.47 -0.34
C ALA A 173 -6.02 11.96 -0.15
N GLY A 174 -7.08 12.74 0.09
CA GLY A 174 -6.98 14.11 0.57
C GLY A 174 -6.59 14.20 2.06
N PRO A 175 -6.27 15.41 2.55
CA PRO A 175 -5.67 15.61 3.86
C PRO A 175 -6.60 15.29 5.03
N GLU A 176 -7.91 15.44 4.88
CA GLU A 176 -8.85 15.30 6.00
C GLU A 176 -8.90 13.87 6.52
N LEU A 177 -9.11 12.88 5.65
CA LEU A 177 -9.09 11.47 6.04
C LEU A 177 -7.69 11.01 6.49
N LEU A 178 -6.64 11.56 5.89
CA LEU A 178 -5.27 11.29 6.27
C LEU A 178 -5.00 11.74 7.72
N ASN A 179 -5.45 12.93 8.11
CA ASN A 179 -5.30 13.44 9.47
C ASN A 179 -6.11 12.61 10.46
N PHE A 180 -7.38 12.32 10.13
CA PHE A 180 -8.25 11.47 10.96
C PHE A 180 -7.63 10.09 11.21
N PHE A 181 -7.14 9.46 10.15
CA PHE A 181 -6.47 8.15 10.18
C PHE A 181 -5.28 8.14 11.16
N HIS A 182 -4.41 9.14 11.10
CA HIS A 182 -3.25 9.22 11.98
C HIS A 182 -3.62 9.53 13.43
N TRP A 183 -4.60 10.42 13.62
CA TRP A 183 -5.05 10.79 14.95
C TRP A 183 -5.75 9.63 15.67
N LEU A 184 -6.62 8.89 14.98
CA LEU A 184 -7.23 7.68 15.53
C LEU A 184 -6.17 6.64 15.92
N GLY A 185 -5.17 6.43 15.08
CA GLY A 185 -4.05 5.53 15.38
C GLY A 185 -3.25 5.96 16.60
N ALA A 186 -3.04 7.27 16.78
CA ALA A 186 -2.36 7.82 17.96
C ALA A 186 -3.17 7.61 19.25
N LEU A 187 -4.50 7.74 19.19
CA LEU A 187 -5.38 7.52 20.36
C LEU A 187 -5.42 6.04 20.79
N ILE A 188 -5.36 5.10 19.85
CA ILE A 188 -5.34 3.66 20.15
C ILE A 188 -3.96 3.23 20.66
N THR A 189 -2.92 3.90 20.24
CA THR A 189 -1.49 3.63 20.42
C THR A 189 -0.95 2.47 19.57
N ASN A 190 0.34 2.55 19.27
CA ASN A 190 1.04 1.55 18.45
C ASN A 190 1.01 0.14 19.07
N VAL A 191 1.12 0.02 20.38
CA VAL A 191 1.14 -1.27 21.09
C VAL A 191 -0.13 -2.08 20.84
N GLY A 192 -1.28 -1.39 20.72
CA GLY A 192 -2.57 -2.04 20.41
C GLY A 192 -2.80 -2.30 18.91
N ILE A 193 -1.94 -1.76 18.03
CA ILE A 193 -2.18 -1.74 16.57
C ILE A 193 -1.20 -2.61 15.80
N ILE A 194 0.10 -2.48 16.04
CA ILE A 194 1.11 -3.06 15.16
C ILE A 194 0.96 -4.59 15.04
N GLY A 195 0.86 -5.08 13.81
CA GLY A 195 0.70 -6.51 13.55
C GLY A 195 -0.70 -7.08 13.86
N VAL A 196 -1.69 -6.22 14.13
CA VAL A 196 -3.10 -6.59 14.28
C VAL A 196 -3.83 -6.35 12.97
N LYS A 197 -4.57 -7.35 12.45
CA LYS A 197 -5.31 -7.23 11.18
C LYS A 197 -6.55 -6.35 11.34
N ASP A 198 -7.36 -6.63 12.34
CA ASP A 198 -8.61 -5.90 12.59
C ASP A 198 -8.37 -4.78 13.61
N THR A 199 -8.17 -3.58 13.11
CA THR A 199 -8.02 -2.37 13.92
C THR A 199 -9.10 -1.34 13.51
N PRO A 200 -9.54 -0.47 14.42
CA PRO A 200 -10.48 0.61 14.07
C PRO A 200 -9.96 1.45 12.89
N VAL A 201 -8.66 1.71 12.82
CA VAL A 201 -8.05 2.46 11.71
C VAL A 201 -8.20 1.70 10.38
N ARG A 202 -8.01 0.37 10.39
CA ARG A 202 -8.24 -0.47 9.19
C ARG A 202 -9.70 -0.45 8.76
N GLN A 203 -10.64 -0.47 9.71
CA GLN A 203 -12.06 -0.41 9.42
C GLN A 203 -12.45 0.94 8.76
N VAL A 204 -11.89 2.06 9.22
CA VAL A 204 -12.05 3.38 8.57
C VAL A 204 -11.55 3.34 7.12
N VAL A 205 -10.35 2.81 6.90
CA VAL A 205 -9.76 2.68 5.55
C VAL A 205 -10.65 1.83 4.64
N ASN A 206 -11.13 0.70 5.12
CA ASN A 206 -12.00 -0.18 4.34
C ASN A 206 -13.37 0.47 4.07
N ARG A 207 -13.93 1.18 5.04
CA ARG A 207 -15.20 1.89 4.89
C ARG A 207 -15.10 3.01 3.84
N ALA A 208 -14.00 3.78 3.85
CA ALA A 208 -13.74 4.80 2.83
C ALA A 208 -13.56 4.17 1.45
N ALA A 209 -12.84 3.04 1.35
CA ALA A 209 -12.60 2.37 0.08
C ALA A 209 -13.87 1.83 -0.58
N GLN A 210 -14.90 1.50 0.20
CA GLN A 210 -16.22 1.10 -0.33
C GLN A 210 -16.93 2.21 -1.11
N MET A 211 -16.53 3.48 -0.93
CA MET A 211 -17.09 4.63 -1.65
C MET A 211 -16.50 4.79 -3.07
N ILE A 212 -15.39 4.10 -3.38
CA ILE A 212 -14.77 4.17 -4.72
C ILE A 212 -15.72 3.53 -5.75
N PRO A 213 -16.12 4.25 -6.80
CA PRO A 213 -17.16 3.79 -7.72
C PRO A 213 -16.68 2.78 -8.77
N CYS A 214 -15.36 2.75 -9.06
CA CYS A 214 -14.80 1.85 -10.07
C CYS A 214 -14.29 0.53 -9.47
N GLU A 215 -14.01 -0.42 -10.34
CA GLU A 215 -13.50 -1.73 -9.95
C GLU A 215 -12.15 -1.61 -9.25
N ARG A 216 -11.99 -2.33 -8.13
CA ARG A 216 -10.75 -2.35 -7.34
C ARG A 216 -10.17 -3.75 -7.33
N ARG A 217 -8.89 -3.87 -7.68
CA ARG A 217 -8.10 -5.10 -7.64
C ARG A 217 -6.79 -4.85 -6.89
N CYS A 218 -6.21 -5.91 -6.39
CA CYS A 218 -4.95 -5.85 -5.67
C CYS A 218 -4.10 -7.08 -5.97
N LEU A 219 -2.84 -6.85 -6.29
CA LEU A 219 -1.77 -7.84 -6.19
C LEU A 219 -0.94 -7.47 -4.96
N ALA A 220 -1.30 -8.05 -3.83
CA ALA A 220 -0.63 -7.86 -2.55
C ALA A 220 0.51 -8.87 -2.42
N PHE A 221 1.69 -8.43 -1.95
CA PHE A 221 2.84 -9.32 -1.84
C PHE A 221 3.62 -9.11 -0.53
N VAL A 222 4.43 -10.10 -0.17
CA VAL A 222 5.25 -10.10 1.04
C VAL A 222 6.71 -10.30 0.66
N VAL A 223 7.57 -9.38 1.10
CA VAL A 223 9.01 -9.38 0.85
C VAL A 223 9.78 -9.15 2.13
N ASP A 224 11.02 -9.61 2.17
CA ASP A 224 11.96 -9.29 3.22
C ASP A 224 12.75 -7.98 2.94
N PRO A 225 13.65 -7.53 3.85
CA PRO A 225 14.47 -6.34 3.63
C PRO A 225 15.39 -6.39 2.41
N LEU A 226 15.64 -7.56 1.84
CA LEU A 226 16.43 -7.76 0.62
C LEU A 226 15.56 -7.82 -0.65
N ALA A 227 14.29 -7.45 -0.54
CA ALA A 227 13.29 -7.53 -1.62
C ALA A 227 13.03 -8.95 -2.16
N ARG A 228 13.39 -10.01 -1.41
CA ARG A 228 13.08 -11.38 -1.77
C ARG A 228 11.61 -11.67 -1.51
N LEU A 229 10.91 -12.18 -2.49
CA LEU A 229 9.45 -12.38 -2.44
C LEU A 229 9.12 -13.75 -1.80
N TYR A 230 8.24 -13.73 -0.80
CA TYR A 230 7.73 -14.92 -0.11
C TYR A 230 6.37 -15.39 -0.62
N GLY A 231 5.59 -14.48 -1.21
CA GLY A 231 4.28 -14.78 -1.78
C GLY A 231 3.62 -13.53 -2.34
N ALA A 232 2.68 -13.76 -3.27
CA ALA A 232 1.83 -12.73 -3.81
C ALA A 232 0.41 -13.29 -3.96
N PHE A 233 -0.59 -12.43 -3.71
CA PHE A 233 -2.01 -12.78 -3.67
C PHE A 233 -2.78 -11.77 -4.51
N TYR A 234 -3.64 -12.28 -5.39
CA TYR A 234 -4.47 -11.45 -6.26
C TYR A 234 -5.94 -11.58 -5.89
N GLY A 235 -6.70 -10.48 -6.01
CA GLY A 235 -8.14 -10.46 -5.76
C GLY A 235 -8.67 -9.05 -5.49
N THR A 236 -9.77 -8.97 -4.75
CA THR A 236 -10.19 -7.69 -4.17
C THR A 236 -9.12 -7.19 -3.19
N PRO A 237 -8.99 -5.87 -2.97
CA PRO A 237 -7.99 -5.35 -2.03
C PRO A 237 -8.08 -5.97 -0.64
N GLU A 238 -9.28 -6.28 -0.18
CA GLU A 238 -9.54 -6.90 1.12
C GLU A 238 -9.05 -8.35 1.15
N ALA A 239 -9.44 -9.17 0.15
CA ALA A 239 -9.11 -10.59 0.10
C ALA A 239 -7.60 -10.85 -0.13
N ALA A 240 -7.00 -10.12 -1.07
CA ALA A 240 -5.56 -10.23 -1.33
C ALA A 240 -4.72 -9.74 -0.15
N TRP A 241 -5.13 -8.64 0.48
CA TRP A 241 -4.48 -8.12 1.67
C TRP A 241 -4.59 -9.07 2.87
N ASP A 242 -5.73 -9.70 3.06
CA ASP A 242 -5.96 -10.60 4.21
C ASP A 242 -4.97 -11.76 4.20
N GLN A 243 -4.80 -12.41 3.05
CA GLN A 243 -3.82 -13.49 2.87
C GLN A 243 -2.37 -12.99 2.99
N ALA A 244 -2.07 -11.83 2.40
CA ALA A 244 -0.74 -11.24 2.49
C ALA A 244 -0.40 -10.81 3.93
N ALA A 245 -1.37 -10.33 4.71
CA ALA A 245 -1.15 -9.96 6.12
C ALA A 245 -0.82 -11.19 6.99
N ASP A 246 -1.46 -12.34 6.74
CA ASP A 246 -1.14 -13.59 7.44
C ASP A 246 0.30 -14.05 7.15
N LEU A 247 0.70 -14.03 5.89
CA LEU A 247 2.08 -14.35 5.50
C LEU A 247 3.06 -13.31 6.05
N SER A 248 2.72 -12.02 5.99
CA SER A 248 3.54 -10.93 6.52
C SER A 248 3.75 -11.08 8.04
N GLY A 249 2.73 -11.52 8.77
CA GLY A 249 2.85 -11.83 10.19
C GLY A 249 3.89 -12.92 10.47
N GLN A 250 3.98 -13.93 9.61
CA GLN A 250 4.97 -15.01 9.73
C GLN A 250 6.39 -14.56 9.35
N VAL A 251 6.52 -13.71 8.34
CA VAL A 251 7.83 -13.23 7.84
C VAL A 251 8.43 -12.13 8.73
N HIS A 252 7.60 -11.19 9.21
CA HIS A 252 8.10 -9.97 9.82
C HIS A 252 7.93 -9.87 11.33
N ILE A 253 6.96 -10.58 11.94
CA ILE A 253 6.71 -10.46 13.36
C ILE A 253 7.54 -11.48 14.12
N ARG A 254 8.45 -10.98 14.96
CA ARG A 254 9.18 -11.78 15.93
C ARG A 254 8.53 -11.63 17.30
N ARG A 255 8.23 -12.76 17.93
CA ARG A 255 7.73 -12.76 19.30
C ARG A 255 8.91 -12.94 20.25
N GLU A 256 9.11 -11.98 21.14
CA GLU A 256 10.15 -12.02 22.15
C GLU A 256 9.58 -12.55 23.47
N PRO A 257 10.35 -13.38 24.20
CA PRO A 257 9.85 -14.01 25.43
C PRO A 257 9.78 -13.04 26.63
N ARG A 258 10.38 -11.85 26.52
CA ARG A 258 10.43 -10.86 27.59
C ARG A 258 10.57 -9.44 27.02
N ALA A 259 10.18 -8.44 27.82
CA ALA A 259 10.53 -7.04 27.55
C ALA A 259 12.02 -6.74 27.90
N TYR A 260 12.57 -5.72 27.29
CA TYR A 260 13.96 -5.28 27.44
C TYR A 260 14.02 -3.88 28.05
N ARG A 261 14.95 -3.66 28.98
CA ARG A 261 15.16 -2.33 29.58
C ARG A 261 15.70 -1.30 28.59
N GLN A 262 16.45 -1.74 27.59
CA GLN A 262 17.05 -0.90 26.58
C GLN A 262 17.01 -1.63 25.24
N VAL A 263 16.60 -0.93 24.20
CA VAL A 263 16.55 -1.41 22.83
C VAL A 263 17.18 -0.39 21.91
N LEU A 264 18.12 -0.83 21.07
CA LEU A 264 18.72 0.00 20.03
C LEU A 264 18.00 -0.24 18.71
N SER A 265 17.42 0.81 18.14
CA SER A 265 16.86 0.78 16.80
C SER A 265 17.79 1.48 15.80
N CYS A 266 18.04 0.83 14.67
CA CYS A 266 18.83 1.40 13.59
C CYS A 266 17.91 1.70 12.41
N ALA A 267 17.76 2.99 12.09
CA ALA A 267 17.01 3.39 10.91
C ALA A 267 17.79 3.02 9.64
N PRO A 268 17.13 2.40 8.63
CA PRO A 268 17.79 2.13 7.35
C PRO A 268 18.03 3.44 6.57
N PRO A 269 18.99 3.49 5.64
CA PRO A 269 19.34 4.71 4.90
C PRO A 269 18.17 5.38 4.14
N MET A 270 17.14 4.61 3.76
CA MET A 270 15.94 5.14 3.10
C MET A 270 15.01 5.93 4.05
N TYR A 271 15.27 5.90 5.37
CA TYR A 271 14.54 6.66 6.39
C TYR A 271 15.35 7.91 6.73
N ASP A 272 15.48 8.79 5.76
CA ASP A 272 16.38 9.96 5.77
C ASP A 272 15.76 11.23 6.37
N GLU A 273 14.49 11.15 6.82
CA GLU A 273 13.82 12.26 7.50
C GLU A 273 13.14 11.80 8.80
N LEU A 274 12.89 12.76 9.73
CA LEU A 274 12.47 12.48 11.09
C LEU A 274 11.12 11.74 11.18
N TRP A 275 10.16 12.08 10.34
CA TRP A 275 8.84 11.48 10.32
C TRP A 275 8.87 9.98 10.01
N VAL A 276 9.70 9.58 9.05
CA VAL A 276 9.87 8.17 8.68
C VAL A 276 10.80 7.46 9.66
N ALA A 277 11.90 8.09 10.10
CA ALA A 277 12.85 7.51 11.05
C ALA A 277 12.22 7.23 12.43
N GLY A 278 11.27 8.06 12.87
CA GLY A 278 10.50 7.85 14.10
C GLY A 278 9.78 6.50 14.17
N LYS A 279 9.43 5.91 13.04
CA LYS A 279 8.79 4.59 12.95
C LYS A 279 9.67 3.46 13.50
N CYS A 280 10.99 3.64 13.51
CA CYS A 280 11.92 2.69 14.11
C CYS A 280 11.73 2.59 15.62
N MET A 281 11.35 3.67 16.30
CA MET A 281 11.02 3.68 17.73
C MET A 281 9.71 2.93 17.98
N TYR A 282 8.65 3.28 17.25
CA TYR A 282 7.32 2.69 17.41
C TYR A 282 7.32 1.18 17.21
N LYS A 283 8.09 0.66 16.28
CA LYS A 283 8.17 -0.78 16.00
C LYS A 283 8.79 -1.59 17.14
N LEU A 284 9.59 -0.97 17.99
CA LEU A 284 10.24 -1.60 19.13
C LEU A 284 9.53 -1.34 20.47
N GLU A 285 8.64 -0.36 20.53
CA GLU A 285 7.88 -0.01 21.74
C GLU A 285 7.24 -1.24 22.42
N PRO A 286 6.60 -2.19 21.69
CA PRO A 286 5.98 -3.35 22.33
C PRO A 286 6.92 -4.28 23.11
N VAL A 287 8.23 -4.15 22.92
CA VAL A 287 9.24 -4.98 23.62
C VAL A 287 10.11 -4.19 24.59
N VAL A 288 9.82 -2.90 24.80
CA VAL A 288 10.49 -2.08 25.82
C VAL A 288 9.77 -2.24 27.16
N ALA A 289 10.52 -2.46 28.25
CA ALA A 289 9.97 -2.50 29.59
C ALA A 289 9.61 -1.09 30.08
N ASP A 290 8.52 -0.98 30.85
CA ASP A 290 8.11 0.24 31.55
C ASP A 290 9.16 0.71 32.57
#